data_a2dd38edb6d138b41f5d5d9eff1c21dc
#
_entry.id   a2dd38edb6d138b41f5d5d9eff1c21dc
#
_cell.length_a   1.000
_cell.length_b   1.000
_cell.length_c   1.000
_cell.angle_alpha   90.00
_cell.angle_beta   90.00
_cell.angle_gamma   90.00
#
_symmetry.space_group_name_H-M   'P 1'
#
loop_
_entity.id
_entity.type
_entity.pdbx_description
1 polymer ?
#
loop_
_entity_poly.entity_id
_entity_poly.type
_entity_poly.pdbx_seq_one_letter_code
_entity_poly.pdbx_strand_id
1 'polypeptide(L)'
;MDLAYIQMALPIIKPTLVTNEEGLAHALAQSKNRLMTLSASNNHLIHGLNIALSVNIASMQEMNHNNIKQYFNLIRASKSEAIYFYCCNRAEKTLYDGSVIRFEDYPWDADDVILQDEVPSRHMKYYSLRPPFYFNYDVIHRHRLVKLKPLETIKLKE
;
A
#
# COMPACT_ATOMS: atom_id res chain seq x y z
N MET A 1 -7.03 6.83 -8.47
CA MET A 1 -6.03 7.21 -9.51
C MET A 1 -6.75 7.21 -10.85
N ASP A 2 -6.62 8.27 -11.63
CA ASP A 2 -7.33 8.43 -12.91
C ASP A 2 -6.61 7.62 -14.01
N LEU A 3 -7.35 6.72 -14.68
CA LEU A 3 -6.83 5.91 -15.79
C LEU A 3 -6.29 6.78 -16.94
N ALA A 4 -6.94 7.92 -17.20
CA ALA A 4 -6.51 8.85 -18.23
C ALA A 4 -5.11 9.44 -17.92
N TYR A 5 -4.85 9.76 -16.65
CA TYR A 5 -3.54 10.23 -16.22
C TYR A 5 -2.45 9.15 -16.41
N ILE A 6 -2.76 7.90 -16.05
CA ILE A 6 -1.82 6.78 -16.23
C ILE A 6 -1.50 6.58 -17.72
N GLN A 7 -2.49 6.60 -18.58
CA GLN A 7 -2.29 6.45 -20.03
C GLN A 7 -1.44 7.59 -20.63
N MET A 8 -1.62 8.80 -20.09
CA MET A 8 -0.84 9.98 -20.52
C MET A 8 0.61 9.91 -20.02
N ALA A 9 0.82 9.48 -18.76
CA ALA A 9 2.14 9.39 -18.14
C ALA A 9 2.96 8.18 -18.65
N LEU A 10 2.28 7.10 -19.02
CA LEU A 10 2.90 5.83 -19.44
C LEU A 10 2.27 5.33 -20.75
N PRO A 11 2.50 6.03 -21.88
CA PRO A 11 1.82 5.76 -23.15
C PRO A 11 2.11 4.36 -23.72
N ILE A 12 3.21 3.74 -23.31
CA ILE A 12 3.62 2.39 -23.76
C ILE A 12 2.86 1.30 -22.98
N ILE A 13 2.32 1.62 -21.80
CA ILE A 13 1.63 0.67 -20.93
C ILE A 13 0.12 0.88 -21.08
N LYS A 14 -0.59 -0.17 -21.50
CA LYS A 14 -2.06 -0.15 -21.52
C LYS A 14 -2.58 -0.69 -20.19
N PRO A 15 -3.14 0.15 -19.30
CA PRO A 15 -3.72 -0.33 -18.05
C PRO A 15 -4.97 -1.15 -18.34
N THR A 16 -5.11 -2.29 -17.66
CA THR A 16 -6.28 -3.15 -17.72
C THR A 16 -7.12 -2.92 -16.48
N LEU A 17 -8.38 -2.51 -16.66
CA LEU A 17 -9.34 -2.42 -15.55
C LEU A 17 -9.86 -3.83 -15.24
N VAL A 18 -9.61 -4.28 -14.00
CA VAL A 18 -10.05 -5.58 -13.50
C VAL A 18 -11.27 -5.39 -12.60
N THR A 19 -12.39 -5.99 -12.97
CA THR A 19 -13.66 -5.88 -12.24
C THR A 19 -14.17 -7.23 -11.72
N ASN A 20 -13.62 -8.34 -12.21
CA ASN A 20 -14.00 -9.70 -11.84
C ASN A 20 -12.85 -10.69 -12.07
N GLU A 21 -13.05 -11.95 -11.71
CA GLU A 21 -12.03 -13.02 -11.82
C GLU A 21 -11.61 -13.29 -13.27
N GLU A 22 -12.54 -13.24 -14.23
CA GLU A 22 -12.25 -13.44 -15.65
C GLU A 22 -11.33 -12.34 -16.18
N GLY A 23 -11.64 -11.07 -15.84
CA GLY A 23 -10.80 -9.91 -16.16
C GLY A 23 -9.41 -10.01 -15.54
N LEU A 24 -9.32 -10.53 -14.30
CA LEU A 24 -8.04 -10.79 -13.64
C LEU A 24 -7.25 -11.86 -14.40
N ALA A 25 -7.87 -13.00 -14.71
CA ALA A 25 -7.22 -14.09 -15.44
C ALA A 25 -6.71 -13.62 -16.80
N HIS A 26 -7.51 -12.84 -17.54
CA HIS A 26 -7.11 -12.24 -18.80
C HIS A 26 -5.91 -11.29 -18.62
N ALA A 27 -5.96 -10.41 -17.63
CA ALA A 27 -4.86 -9.48 -17.34
C ALA A 27 -3.58 -10.21 -16.93
N LEU A 28 -3.68 -11.30 -16.18
CA LEU A 28 -2.53 -12.14 -15.77
C LEU A 28 -1.93 -12.94 -16.94
N ALA A 29 -2.71 -13.29 -17.94
CA ALA A 29 -2.22 -13.99 -19.14
C ALA A 29 -1.37 -13.12 -20.07
N GLN A 30 -1.45 -11.80 -19.96
CA GLN A 30 -0.63 -10.87 -20.75
C GLN A 30 0.84 -10.97 -20.33
N SER A 31 1.74 -11.16 -21.30
CA SER A 31 3.11 -11.62 -21.03
C SER A 31 4.11 -10.58 -20.55
N LYS A 32 3.90 -9.27 -20.74
CA LYS A 32 4.89 -8.23 -20.39
C LYS A 32 4.25 -6.87 -20.09
N ASN A 33 4.91 -6.09 -19.21
CA ASN A 33 4.59 -4.68 -18.91
C ASN A 33 3.13 -4.42 -18.58
N ARG A 34 2.58 -5.20 -17.65
CA ARG A 34 1.18 -5.11 -17.23
C ARG A 34 1.00 -4.03 -16.17
N LEU A 35 -0.02 -3.25 -16.35
CA LEU A 35 -0.57 -2.42 -15.29
C LEU A 35 -2.04 -2.79 -15.14
N MET A 36 -2.41 -3.25 -13.97
CA MET A 36 -3.80 -3.55 -13.63
C MET A 36 -4.31 -2.49 -12.67
N THR A 37 -5.56 -2.09 -12.83
CA THR A 37 -6.26 -1.20 -11.91
C THR A 37 -7.49 -1.93 -11.38
N LEU A 38 -7.69 -1.84 -10.07
CA LEU A 38 -8.85 -2.39 -9.38
C LEU A 38 -9.48 -1.31 -8.50
N SER A 39 -10.81 -1.37 -8.35
CA SER A 39 -11.46 -0.61 -7.28
C SER A 39 -11.15 -1.24 -5.91
N ALA A 40 -11.23 -0.46 -4.85
CA ALA A 40 -11.04 -0.96 -3.48
C ALA A 40 -12.06 -2.06 -3.12
N SER A 41 -13.28 -2.03 -3.69
CA SER A 41 -14.31 -3.05 -3.50
C SER A 41 -13.94 -4.42 -4.11
N ASN A 42 -13.01 -4.44 -5.05
CA ASN A 42 -12.55 -5.64 -5.76
C ASN A 42 -11.18 -6.13 -5.24
N ASN A 43 -10.71 -5.63 -4.10
CA ASN A 43 -9.39 -5.99 -3.55
C ASN A 43 -9.26 -7.50 -3.25
N HIS A 44 -10.38 -8.20 -2.99
CA HIS A 44 -10.41 -9.65 -2.79
C HIS A 44 -9.85 -10.43 -4.00
N LEU A 45 -9.93 -9.88 -5.21
CA LEU A 45 -9.43 -10.52 -6.43
C LEU A 45 -7.91 -10.72 -6.43
N ILE A 46 -7.16 -9.91 -5.68
CA ILE A 46 -5.70 -10.06 -5.58
C ILE A 46 -5.27 -10.99 -4.44
N HIS A 47 -6.22 -11.57 -3.70
CA HIS A 47 -5.90 -12.51 -2.61
C HIS A 47 -5.15 -13.74 -3.15
N GLY A 48 -4.02 -14.05 -2.51
CA GLY A 48 -3.22 -15.22 -2.88
C GLY A 48 -2.45 -15.09 -4.20
N LEU A 49 -2.36 -13.91 -4.80
CA LEU A 49 -1.43 -13.65 -5.90
C LEU A 49 0.00 -13.62 -5.39
N ASN A 50 0.95 -13.82 -6.30
CA ASN A 50 2.37 -13.68 -6.01
C ASN A 50 2.76 -12.20 -6.08
N ILE A 51 2.70 -11.49 -4.93
CA ILE A 51 3.01 -10.06 -4.81
C ILE A 51 4.24 -9.93 -3.90
N ALA A 52 5.38 -9.62 -4.48
CA ALA A 52 6.63 -9.49 -3.73
C ALA A 52 6.74 -8.16 -2.97
N LEU A 53 6.18 -7.07 -3.51
CA LEU A 53 6.23 -5.74 -2.89
C LEU A 53 4.87 -5.07 -2.95
N SER A 54 4.40 -4.62 -1.81
CA SER A 54 3.26 -3.71 -1.66
C SER A 54 3.74 -2.34 -1.23
N VAL A 55 3.09 -1.29 -1.72
CA VAL A 55 3.44 0.09 -1.40
C VAL A 55 2.19 0.86 -1.00
N ASN A 56 2.26 1.54 0.14
CA ASN A 56 1.22 2.46 0.59
C ASN A 56 1.84 3.81 0.96
N ILE A 57 1.35 4.87 0.34
CA ILE A 57 1.80 6.23 0.61
C ILE A 57 0.57 7.10 0.87
N ALA A 58 0.49 7.64 2.08
CA ALA A 58 -0.49 8.63 2.53
C ALA A 58 -1.97 8.23 2.36
N SER A 59 -2.29 6.93 2.26
CA SER A 59 -3.67 6.48 2.09
C SER A 59 -4.21 5.67 3.29
N MET A 60 -3.42 4.83 3.95
CA MET A 60 -3.88 4.09 5.13
C MET A 60 -4.22 5.01 6.31
N GLN A 61 -3.57 6.15 6.42
CA GLN A 61 -3.87 7.15 7.44
C GLN A 61 -5.29 7.73 7.36
N GLU A 62 -5.98 7.56 6.23
CA GLU A 62 -7.35 8.02 6.00
C GLU A 62 -8.39 6.88 6.18
N MET A 63 -7.94 5.69 6.59
CA MET A 63 -8.77 4.50 6.77
C MET A 63 -8.99 4.22 8.25
N ASN A 64 -10.11 3.60 8.59
CA ASN A 64 -10.33 3.05 9.93
C ASN A 64 -9.46 1.80 10.16
N HIS A 65 -9.29 1.42 11.43
CA HIS A 65 -8.45 0.27 11.82
C HIS A 65 -8.86 -1.06 11.17
N ASN A 66 -10.18 -1.29 10.96
CA ASN A 66 -10.67 -2.52 10.35
C ASN A 66 -10.21 -2.63 8.88
N ASN A 67 -10.31 -1.54 8.12
CA ASN A 67 -9.85 -1.50 6.74
C ASN A 67 -8.34 -1.69 6.66
N ILE A 68 -7.57 -1.03 7.53
CA ILE A 68 -6.12 -1.22 7.60
C ILE A 68 -5.78 -2.69 7.85
N LYS A 69 -6.45 -3.33 8.82
CA LYS A 69 -6.26 -4.75 9.12
C LYS A 69 -6.59 -5.66 7.93
N GLN A 70 -7.65 -5.36 7.18
CA GLN A 70 -8.00 -6.12 5.98
C GLN A 70 -6.90 -6.02 4.91
N TYR A 71 -6.34 -4.83 4.67
CA TYR A 71 -5.22 -4.67 3.73
C TYR A 71 -3.96 -5.40 4.18
N PHE A 72 -3.62 -5.37 5.47
CA PHE A 72 -2.49 -6.15 5.98
C PHE A 72 -2.70 -7.66 5.78
N ASN A 73 -3.90 -8.17 6.06
CA ASN A 73 -4.22 -9.57 5.82
C ASN A 73 -4.10 -9.93 4.34
N LEU A 74 -4.58 -9.05 3.45
CA LEU A 74 -4.49 -9.23 2.01
C LEU A 74 -3.03 -9.29 1.53
N ILE A 75 -2.18 -8.37 2.02
CA ILE A 75 -0.75 -8.35 1.70
C ILE A 75 -0.05 -9.60 2.22
N ARG A 76 -0.31 -10.00 3.47
CA ARG A 76 0.28 -11.19 4.10
C ARG A 76 -0.18 -12.51 3.46
N ALA A 77 -1.32 -12.50 2.75
CA ALA A 77 -1.83 -13.64 1.99
C ALA A 77 -1.12 -13.86 0.66
N SER A 78 -0.14 -13.02 0.31
CA SER A 78 0.66 -13.21 -0.90
C SER A 78 1.37 -14.56 -0.91
N LYS A 79 1.45 -15.19 -2.09
CA LYS A 79 2.21 -16.44 -2.32
C LYS A 79 3.68 -16.21 -2.66
N SER A 80 4.18 -14.99 -2.52
CA SER A 80 5.59 -14.69 -2.74
C SER A 80 6.46 -15.34 -1.66
N GLU A 81 7.67 -15.79 -2.01
CA GLU A 81 8.66 -16.30 -1.06
C GLU A 81 9.07 -15.26 -0.01
N ALA A 82 9.04 -13.99 -0.40
CA ALA A 82 9.25 -12.86 0.50
C ALA A 82 8.24 -11.77 0.20
N ILE A 83 7.57 -11.30 1.24
CA ILE A 83 6.54 -10.27 1.15
C ILE A 83 7.11 -8.99 1.74
N TYR A 84 7.37 -8.00 0.89
CA TYR A 84 7.83 -6.69 1.34
C TYR A 84 6.67 -5.70 1.35
N PHE A 85 6.66 -4.84 2.34
CA PHE A 85 5.71 -3.77 2.45
C PHE A 85 6.42 -2.44 2.76
N TYR A 86 6.30 -1.48 1.86
CA TYR A 86 6.72 -0.11 2.09
C TYR A 86 5.50 0.73 2.48
N CYS A 87 5.55 1.32 3.66
CA CYS A 87 4.46 2.11 4.22
C CYS A 87 4.98 3.50 4.60
N CYS A 88 4.42 4.53 4.00
CA CYS A 88 4.71 5.93 4.30
C CYS A 88 3.41 6.64 4.65
N ASN A 89 3.18 6.93 5.92
CA ASN A 89 1.98 7.59 6.41
C ASN A 89 2.31 8.57 7.55
N ARG A 90 1.34 9.40 7.92
CA ARG A 90 1.45 10.24 9.11
C ARG A 90 1.65 9.38 10.36
N ALA A 91 2.47 9.87 11.29
CA ALA A 91 2.64 9.20 12.59
C ALA A 91 1.30 9.11 13.33
N GLU A 92 0.47 10.15 13.20
CA GLU A 92 -0.87 10.21 13.78
C GLU A 92 -1.80 11.02 12.87
N LYS A 93 -3.07 10.61 12.78
CA LYS A 93 -4.13 11.31 12.04
C LYS A 93 -5.46 11.14 12.77
N THR A 94 -6.15 12.23 13.03
CA THR A 94 -7.56 12.23 13.48
C THR A 94 -8.47 12.20 12.26
N LEU A 95 -9.39 11.25 12.21
CA LEU A 95 -10.41 11.13 11.16
C LEU A 95 -11.60 12.05 11.44
N TYR A 96 -12.50 12.19 10.47
CA TYR A 96 -13.70 13.04 10.60
C TYR A 96 -14.67 12.59 11.69
N ASP A 97 -14.67 11.29 12.03
CA ASP A 97 -15.49 10.73 13.11
C ASP A 97 -14.86 10.88 14.52
N GLY A 98 -13.70 11.54 14.59
CA GLY A 98 -12.93 11.76 15.81
C GLY A 98 -12.01 10.61 16.20
N SER A 99 -12.03 9.49 15.48
CA SER A 99 -11.10 8.38 15.73
C SER A 99 -9.67 8.77 15.38
N VAL A 100 -8.70 8.26 16.15
CA VAL A 100 -7.28 8.55 15.95
C VAL A 100 -6.59 7.32 15.39
N ILE A 101 -5.96 7.50 14.24
CA ILE A 101 -5.16 6.47 13.57
C ILE A 101 -3.69 6.78 13.82
N ARG A 102 -2.98 5.83 14.46
CA ARG A 102 -1.53 5.92 14.68
C ARG A 102 -0.80 4.89 13.85
N PHE A 103 0.31 5.29 13.26
CA PHE A 103 1.15 4.41 12.44
C PHE A 103 1.65 3.20 13.23
N GLU A 104 1.97 3.38 14.52
CA GLU A 104 2.45 2.31 15.38
C GLU A 104 1.35 1.29 15.75
N ASP A 105 0.06 1.69 15.69
CA ASP A 105 -1.08 0.82 15.96
C ASP A 105 -1.50 -0.02 14.73
N TYR A 106 -0.78 0.11 13.61
CA TYR A 106 -1.02 -0.77 12.45
C TYR A 106 -0.68 -2.21 12.84
N PRO A 107 -1.30 -3.20 12.19
CA PRO A 107 -1.14 -4.60 12.59
C PRO A 107 0.22 -5.19 12.19
N TRP A 108 1.29 -4.52 12.68
CA TRP A 108 2.65 -5.04 12.63
C TRP A 108 2.73 -6.30 13.50
N ASP A 109 3.44 -7.32 13.02
CA ASP A 109 3.68 -8.56 13.77
C ASP A 109 5.07 -8.53 14.40
N ALA A 110 5.23 -9.16 15.58
CA ALA A 110 6.51 -9.23 16.26
C ALA A 110 7.60 -9.97 15.44
N ASP A 111 7.16 -10.86 14.54
CA ASP A 111 8.04 -11.60 13.64
C ASP A 111 8.28 -10.89 12.30
N ASP A 112 7.73 -9.69 12.12
CA ASP A 112 8.05 -8.86 10.96
C ASP A 112 9.50 -8.36 11.06
N VAL A 113 10.23 -8.44 9.95
CA VAL A 113 11.60 -7.93 9.90
C VAL A 113 11.62 -6.51 9.35
N ILE A 114 11.85 -5.54 10.23
CA ILE A 114 11.98 -4.13 9.84
C ILE A 114 13.33 -3.93 9.16
N LEU A 115 13.31 -3.53 7.88
CA LEU A 115 14.50 -3.25 7.09
C LEU A 115 14.90 -1.78 7.12
N GLN A 116 13.90 -0.91 7.24
CA GLN A 116 14.05 0.54 7.35
C GLN A 116 12.89 1.11 8.17
N ASP A 117 13.19 2.01 9.10
CA ASP A 117 12.20 2.76 9.86
C ASP A 117 12.72 4.17 10.16
N GLU A 118 12.23 5.15 9.43
CA GLU A 118 12.75 6.51 9.48
C GLU A 118 11.63 7.55 9.59
N VAL A 119 11.99 8.68 10.20
CA VAL A 119 11.23 9.92 10.06
C VAL A 119 11.91 10.72 8.96
N PRO A 120 11.32 10.84 7.77
CA PRO A 120 11.95 11.50 6.65
C PRO A 120 12.04 13.00 6.91
N SER A 121 13.25 13.48 7.17
CA SER A 121 13.48 14.91 7.37
C SER A 121 13.62 15.69 6.07
N ARG A 122 14.01 15.05 4.96
CA ARG A 122 14.43 15.74 3.74
C ARG A 122 13.35 15.77 2.64
N HIS A 123 12.45 14.82 2.58
CA HIS A 123 11.49 14.70 1.45
C HIS A 123 10.10 15.26 1.77
N MET A 124 9.83 15.64 3.01
CA MET A 124 8.55 16.19 3.45
C MET A 124 8.63 17.71 3.60
N LYS A 125 9.00 18.37 2.50
CA LYS A 125 9.02 19.82 2.41
C LYS A 125 8.20 20.27 1.20
N TYR A 126 7.45 21.35 1.37
CA TYR A 126 6.83 22.02 0.24
C TYR A 126 7.61 23.27 -0.14
N TYR A 127 7.60 23.60 -1.43
CA TYR A 127 8.20 24.82 -1.95
C TYR A 127 7.23 25.99 -1.85
N SER A 128 7.74 27.15 -1.45
CA SER A 128 7.01 28.41 -1.47
C SER A 128 7.87 29.48 -2.15
N LEU A 129 7.24 30.45 -2.82
CA LEU A 129 7.94 31.61 -3.38
C LEU A 129 8.43 32.60 -2.31
N ARG A 130 8.04 32.41 -1.04
CA ARG A 130 8.49 33.21 0.10
C ARG A 130 9.67 32.55 0.79
N PRO A 131 10.73 33.32 1.19
CA PRO A 131 11.82 32.77 2.01
C PRO A 131 11.28 32.11 3.29
N PRO A 132 11.89 31.01 3.77
CA PRO A 132 13.12 30.36 3.32
C PRO A 132 12.98 29.42 2.10
N PHE A 133 11.92 29.50 1.31
CA PHE A 133 11.59 28.75 0.09
C PHE A 133 11.18 27.29 0.31
N TYR A 134 11.70 26.62 1.34
CA TYR A 134 11.36 25.25 1.71
C TYR A 134 10.83 25.22 3.13
N PHE A 135 9.60 24.76 3.28
CA PHE A 135 8.93 24.62 4.57
C PHE A 135 8.70 23.15 4.85
N ASN A 136 8.89 22.72 6.09
CA ASN A 136 8.50 21.38 6.51
C ASN A 136 6.97 21.28 6.48
N TYR A 137 6.46 20.09 6.16
CA TYR A 137 5.07 19.80 6.48
C TYR A 137 4.90 19.78 8.00
N ASP A 138 3.78 20.31 8.48
CA ASP A 138 3.47 20.42 9.91
C ASP A 138 3.17 19.06 10.59
N VAL A 139 3.35 17.97 9.85
CA VAL A 139 2.98 16.62 10.29
C VAL A 139 4.15 15.67 10.15
N ILE A 140 4.43 14.94 11.22
CA ILE A 140 5.43 13.87 11.23
C ILE A 140 4.91 12.71 10.40
N HIS A 141 5.69 12.30 9.39
CA HIS A 141 5.46 11.06 8.65
C HIS A 141 6.46 10.00 9.11
N ARG A 142 6.06 8.75 8.98
CA ARG A 142 6.91 7.57 9.19
C ARG A 142 7.07 6.84 7.87
N HIS A 143 8.29 6.41 7.59
CA HIS A 143 8.63 5.53 6.47
C HIS A 143 9.12 4.21 7.02
N ARG A 144 8.43 3.13 6.73
CA ARG A 144 8.83 1.80 7.15
C ARG A 144 8.84 0.86 5.96
N LEU A 145 9.97 0.22 5.73
CA LEU A 145 10.11 -0.93 4.83
C LEU A 145 10.25 -2.18 5.69
N VAL A 146 9.37 -3.13 5.46
CA VAL A 146 9.27 -4.35 6.27
C VAL A 146 9.20 -5.57 5.37
N LYS A 147 9.87 -6.65 5.75
CA LYS A 147 9.57 -7.99 5.29
C LYS A 147 8.51 -8.57 6.23
N LEU A 148 7.30 -8.73 5.73
CA LEU A 148 6.17 -9.19 6.52
C LEU A 148 6.23 -10.70 6.71
N LYS A 149 5.80 -11.17 7.90
CA LYS A 149 5.47 -12.56 8.15
C LYS A 149 4.23 -12.93 7.32
N PRO A 150 4.28 -14.01 6.52
CA PRO A 150 3.10 -14.51 5.81
C PRO A 150 1.99 -14.93 6.78
N LEU A 151 0.74 -14.89 6.33
CA LEU A 151 -0.34 -15.55 7.04
C LEU A 151 -0.05 -17.06 7.11
N GLU A 152 -0.13 -17.64 8.30
CA GLU A 152 -0.05 -19.09 8.44
C GLU A 152 -1.25 -19.70 7.71
N THR A 153 -0.97 -20.46 6.69
CA THR A 153 -2.00 -21.30 6.05
C THR A 153 -2.42 -22.33 7.09
N ILE A 154 -3.61 -22.20 7.66
CA ILE A 154 -4.20 -23.25 8.50
C ILE A 154 -4.29 -24.47 7.60
N LYS A 155 -3.32 -25.40 7.74
CA LYS A 155 -3.45 -26.74 7.16
C LYS A 155 -4.63 -27.39 7.88
N LEU A 156 -5.81 -27.35 7.28
CA LEU A 156 -6.88 -28.25 7.67
C LEU A 156 -6.28 -29.66 7.58
N LYS A 157 -6.10 -30.29 8.74
CA LYS A 157 -5.74 -31.71 8.80
C LYS A 157 -6.88 -32.44 8.12
N GLU A 158 -6.58 -33.02 6.97
CA GLU A 158 -7.42 -34.09 6.37
C GLU A 158 -7.57 -35.27 7.31
#